data_dc5c8100ea73aacbb943b5246a447613
#
_entry.id   dc5c8100ea73aacbb943b5246a447613
#
_cell.length_a   1.000
_cell.length_b   1.000
_cell.length_c   1.000
_cell.angle_alpha   90.00
_cell.angle_beta   90.00
_cell.angle_gamma   90.00
#
_symmetry.space_group_name_H-M   'P 1'
#
loop_
_entity.id
_entity.type
_entity.pdbx_description
1 polymer ?
#
loop_
_entity_poly.entity_id
_entity_poly.type
_entity_poly.pdbx_seq_one_letter_code
_entity_poly.pdbx_strand_id
1 'polypeptide(L)'
;MKFKVIALFFVIFASATVSYAQDWAMFSRYEEANGEIAVRPRAVFMGDSITDNWYRFHPEFFTDNNYLGRGISGQVTAQMLARFRSDVLNHKPKYVVILAGTNDIAMNQGFVSLDHIFENIVSMAELAKANKIKVVLGSILPADKYGWSWEISSERAINSIKELNDRIEAYAKANGHAYADYFSVMDDGKRGLKKEYQRDAVHPNKEGYLVMEEVIQKLLK
;
A
#
# COMPACT_ATOMS: atom_id res chain seq x y z
N MET A 1 -54.94 -54.07 -18.49
CA MET A 1 -54.20 -53.27 -17.53
C MET A 1 -53.38 -52.24 -18.35
N LYS A 2 -53.75 -50.97 -18.33
CA LYS A 2 -53.04 -49.92 -19.09
C LYS A 2 -52.13 -49.18 -18.11
N PHE A 3 -50.82 -49.35 -18.26
CA PHE A 3 -49.84 -48.60 -17.50
C PHE A 3 -49.74 -47.16 -18.06
N LYS A 4 -50.06 -46.15 -17.23
CA LYS A 4 -49.79 -44.75 -17.53
C LYS A 4 -48.36 -44.43 -17.13
N VAL A 5 -47.52 -44.12 -18.12
CA VAL A 5 -46.19 -43.61 -17.88
C VAL A 5 -46.33 -42.12 -17.56
N ILE A 6 -46.00 -41.72 -16.34
CA ILE A 6 -45.93 -40.31 -15.92
C ILE A 6 -44.48 -39.86 -16.22
N ALA A 7 -44.32 -39.02 -17.24
CA ALA A 7 -43.03 -38.38 -17.53
C ALA A 7 -42.86 -37.19 -16.56
N LEU A 8 -41.89 -37.29 -15.65
CA LEU A 8 -41.53 -36.23 -14.74
C LEU A 8 -40.55 -35.27 -15.44
N PHE A 9 -40.99 -34.09 -15.81
CA PHE A 9 -40.11 -33.07 -16.35
C PHE A 9 -39.39 -32.34 -15.19
N PHE A 10 -38.10 -32.62 -15.04
CA PHE A 10 -37.23 -31.80 -14.21
C PHE A 10 -36.90 -30.51 -14.95
N VAL A 11 -37.47 -29.38 -14.52
CA VAL A 11 -37.06 -28.05 -14.95
C VAL A 11 -35.86 -27.64 -14.10
N ILE A 12 -34.67 -27.73 -14.66
CA ILE A 12 -33.44 -27.21 -14.04
C ILE A 12 -33.47 -25.68 -14.20
N PHE A 13 -33.79 -24.98 -13.13
CA PHE A 13 -33.55 -23.54 -13.04
C PHE A 13 -32.03 -23.32 -12.93
N ALA A 14 -31.36 -23.05 -14.02
CA ALA A 14 -30.02 -22.48 -14.01
C ALA A 14 -30.14 -21.02 -13.54
N SER A 15 -29.95 -20.77 -12.26
CA SER A 15 -29.75 -19.41 -11.76
C SER A 15 -28.40 -18.93 -12.30
N ALA A 16 -28.42 -18.10 -13.34
CA ALA A 16 -27.23 -17.37 -13.75
C ALA A 16 -26.89 -16.39 -12.61
N THR A 17 -25.91 -16.75 -11.79
CA THR A 17 -25.29 -15.79 -10.88
C THR A 17 -24.53 -14.81 -11.77
N VAL A 18 -25.03 -13.59 -11.90
CA VAL A 18 -24.26 -12.50 -12.48
C VAL A 18 -23.13 -12.23 -11.48
N SER A 19 -21.96 -12.79 -11.76
CA SER A 19 -20.74 -12.45 -11.06
C SER A 19 -20.35 -11.05 -11.53
N TYR A 20 -20.66 -10.03 -10.74
CA TYR A 20 -20.04 -8.73 -10.97
C TYR A 20 -18.53 -8.92 -10.75
N ALA A 21 -17.73 -8.56 -11.77
CA ALA A 21 -16.29 -8.54 -11.62
C ALA A 21 -15.95 -7.64 -10.43
N GLN A 22 -15.35 -8.23 -9.40
CA GLN A 22 -14.95 -7.47 -8.23
C GLN A 22 -13.83 -6.51 -8.64
N ASP A 23 -13.95 -5.23 -8.28
CA ASP A 23 -12.87 -4.24 -8.42
C ASP A 23 -11.76 -4.56 -7.41
N TRP A 24 -11.01 -5.63 -7.68
CA TRP A 24 -10.02 -6.21 -6.79
C TRP A 24 -8.94 -5.21 -6.35
N ALA A 25 -8.51 -4.32 -7.26
CA ALA A 25 -7.51 -3.31 -6.96
C ALA A 25 -8.12 -1.98 -6.51
N MET A 26 -9.45 -1.89 -6.39
CA MET A 26 -10.19 -0.70 -5.99
C MET A 26 -9.87 0.52 -6.88
N PHE A 27 -9.87 0.34 -8.20
CA PHE A 27 -9.65 1.41 -9.18
C PHE A 27 -10.66 2.54 -9.01
N SER A 28 -11.92 2.20 -8.68
CA SER A 28 -12.99 3.15 -8.46
C SER A 28 -12.75 4.11 -7.29
N ARG A 29 -11.86 3.73 -6.33
CA ARG A 29 -11.62 4.51 -5.10
C ARG A 29 -11.16 5.94 -5.36
N TYR A 30 -10.38 6.15 -6.40
CA TYR A 30 -9.84 7.47 -6.75
C TYR A 30 -10.21 7.92 -8.17
N GLU A 31 -11.11 7.22 -8.88
CA GLU A 31 -11.45 7.50 -10.27
C GLU A 31 -11.95 8.93 -10.46
N GLU A 32 -12.94 9.35 -9.68
CA GLU A 32 -13.49 10.70 -9.70
C GLU A 32 -12.41 11.75 -9.34
N ALA A 33 -11.76 11.58 -8.20
CA ALA A 33 -10.72 12.48 -7.73
C ALA A 33 -9.52 12.57 -8.69
N ASN A 34 -9.19 11.51 -9.40
CA ASN A 34 -8.17 11.52 -10.44
C ASN A 34 -8.58 12.35 -11.66
N GLY A 35 -9.88 12.36 -11.99
CA GLY A 35 -10.45 13.17 -13.09
C GLY A 35 -10.46 14.68 -12.79
N GLU A 36 -10.45 15.06 -11.53
CA GLU A 36 -10.52 16.46 -11.08
C GLU A 36 -9.15 17.15 -10.95
N ILE A 37 -8.06 16.40 -11.10
CA ILE A 37 -6.69 16.95 -10.92
C ILE A 37 -6.34 17.87 -12.09
N ALA A 38 -6.47 19.17 -11.87
CA ALA A 38 -6.15 20.21 -12.86
C ALA A 38 -4.67 20.64 -12.82
N VAL A 39 -3.99 20.49 -11.70
CA VAL A 39 -2.61 20.94 -11.50
C VAL A 39 -1.70 19.73 -11.25
N ARG A 40 -0.59 19.68 -11.94
CA ARG A 40 0.42 18.64 -11.77
C ARG A 40 0.88 18.58 -10.31
N PRO A 41 0.72 17.45 -9.61
CA PRO A 41 1.12 17.33 -8.22
C PRO A 41 2.64 17.34 -8.07
N ARG A 42 3.12 17.88 -6.97
CA ARG A 42 4.53 17.80 -6.62
C ARG A 42 4.94 16.39 -6.24
N ALA A 43 4.12 15.69 -5.46
CA ALA A 43 4.34 14.31 -5.10
C ALA A 43 3.02 13.53 -5.03
N VAL A 44 3.09 12.23 -5.33
CA VAL A 44 2.01 11.28 -5.02
C VAL A 44 2.53 10.30 -3.98
N PHE A 45 1.76 10.09 -2.93
CA PHE A 45 2.03 9.11 -1.87
C PHE A 45 1.20 7.87 -2.14
N MET A 46 1.83 6.84 -2.68
CA MET A 46 1.24 5.53 -2.93
C MET A 46 1.45 4.63 -1.73
N GLY A 47 0.37 4.00 -1.24
CA GLY A 47 0.46 3.11 -0.09
C GLY A 47 -0.86 2.47 0.33
N ASP A 48 -0.88 1.99 1.55
CA ASP A 48 -1.99 1.30 2.21
C ASP A 48 -2.71 2.18 3.25
N SER A 49 -3.17 1.54 4.35
CA SER A 49 -3.85 2.24 5.47
C SER A 49 -2.97 3.29 6.14
N ILE A 50 -1.65 3.10 6.16
CA ILE A 50 -0.74 4.08 6.77
C ILE A 50 -0.79 5.38 5.95
N THR A 51 -0.76 5.29 4.63
CA THR A 51 -0.88 6.45 3.74
C THR A 51 -2.30 7.04 3.71
N ASP A 52 -3.35 6.19 3.71
CA ASP A 52 -4.76 6.62 3.75
C ASP A 52 -5.06 7.41 5.04
N ASN A 53 -4.62 6.89 6.19
CA ASN A 53 -4.79 7.56 7.47
C ASN A 53 -3.95 8.84 7.59
N TRP A 54 -2.76 8.89 6.98
CA TRP A 54 -1.94 10.10 6.99
C TRP A 54 -2.70 11.30 6.43
N TYR A 55 -3.32 11.13 5.26
CA TYR A 55 -4.18 12.17 4.68
C TYR A 55 -5.36 12.56 5.60
N ARG A 56 -5.93 11.59 6.33
CA ARG A 56 -7.06 11.86 7.25
C ARG A 56 -6.64 12.61 8.52
N PHE A 57 -5.45 12.32 9.03
CA PHE A 57 -4.97 12.94 10.28
C PHE A 57 -4.32 14.31 10.07
N HIS A 58 -3.75 14.55 8.90
CA HIS A 58 -3.08 15.81 8.59
C HIS A 58 -3.25 16.15 7.09
N PRO A 59 -4.47 16.49 6.65
CA PRO A 59 -4.73 16.83 5.24
C PRO A 59 -3.94 18.04 4.76
N GLU A 60 -3.64 19.01 5.66
CA GLU A 60 -2.88 20.21 5.35
C GLU A 60 -1.45 19.87 4.88
N PHE A 61 -0.84 18.81 5.41
CA PHE A 61 0.45 18.35 4.91
C PHE A 61 0.41 18.04 3.41
N PHE A 62 -0.70 17.52 2.92
CA PHE A 62 -0.88 17.20 1.50
C PHE A 62 -1.28 18.43 0.70
N THR A 63 -2.28 19.17 1.14
CA THR A 63 -2.83 20.31 0.40
C THR A 63 -1.85 21.46 0.26
N ASP A 64 -1.17 21.84 1.32
CA ASP A 64 -0.25 22.98 1.35
C ASP A 64 1.03 22.72 0.53
N ASN A 65 1.39 21.45 0.32
CA ASN A 65 2.57 21.05 -0.43
C ASN A 65 2.26 20.59 -1.87
N ASN A 66 1.00 20.64 -2.30
CA ASN A 66 0.54 20.06 -3.56
C ASN A 66 0.92 18.58 -3.69
N TYR A 67 0.65 17.80 -2.65
CA TYR A 67 0.79 16.35 -2.63
C TYR A 67 -0.55 15.66 -2.81
N LEU A 68 -0.55 14.46 -3.39
CA LEU A 68 -1.73 13.60 -3.47
C LEU A 68 -1.54 12.37 -2.58
N GLY A 69 -2.48 12.14 -1.67
CA GLY A 69 -2.60 10.87 -0.97
C GLY A 69 -3.32 9.84 -1.87
N ARG A 70 -2.67 8.70 -2.09
CA ARG A 70 -3.21 7.56 -2.84
C ARG A 70 -3.04 6.27 -2.04
N GLY A 71 -3.31 6.37 -0.72
CA GLY A 71 -3.40 5.24 0.18
C GLY A 71 -4.75 4.55 0.11
N ILE A 72 -4.79 3.23 0.16
CA ILE A 72 -6.02 2.44 0.29
C ILE A 72 -5.82 1.41 1.39
N SER A 73 -6.63 1.52 2.45
CA SER A 73 -6.52 0.64 3.62
C SER A 73 -6.63 -0.84 3.25
N GLY A 74 -5.73 -1.67 3.80
CA GLY A 74 -5.71 -3.12 3.62
C GLY A 74 -5.04 -3.60 2.33
N GLN A 75 -4.65 -2.71 1.42
CA GLN A 75 -4.04 -3.11 0.15
C GLN A 75 -2.65 -3.71 0.30
N VAL A 76 -2.42 -4.73 -0.52
CA VAL A 76 -1.12 -5.39 -0.74
C VAL A 76 -0.40 -4.79 -1.95
N THR A 77 0.89 -5.07 -2.08
CA THR A 77 1.75 -4.51 -3.15
C THR A 77 1.24 -4.81 -4.56
N ALA A 78 0.67 -5.99 -4.81
CA ALA A 78 0.12 -6.37 -6.11
C ALA A 78 -1.09 -5.48 -6.51
N GLN A 79 -1.95 -5.12 -5.56
CA GLN A 79 -3.07 -4.21 -5.81
C GLN A 79 -2.59 -2.78 -6.08
N MET A 80 -1.58 -2.31 -5.35
CA MET A 80 -0.95 -1.01 -5.59
C MET A 80 -0.32 -0.94 -6.98
N LEU A 81 0.40 -1.99 -7.39
CA LEU A 81 1.00 -2.08 -8.73
C LEU A 81 -0.07 -2.03 -9.83
N ALA A 82 -1.20 -2.73 -9.65
CA ALA A 82 -2.29 -2.73 -10.64
C ALA A 82 -2.85 -1.32 -10.91
N ARG A 83 -3.07 -0.51 -9.85
CA ARG A 83 -3.59 0.85 -9.95
C ARG A 83 -2.52 1.94 -10.10
N PHE A 84 -1.24 1.57 -10.16
CA PHE A 84 -0.14 2.53 -10.17
C PHE A 84 -0.18 3.51 -11.35
N ARG A 85 -0.66 3.05 -12.51
CA ARG A 85 -0.80 3.91 -13.68
C ARG A 85 -1.86 4.97 -13.48
N SER A 86 -3.08 4.59 -13.04
CA SER A 86 -4.20 5.52 -12.86
C SER A 86 -3.91 6.54 -11.77
N ASP A 87 -3.32 6.10 -10.67
CA ASP A 87 -3.21 6.89 -9.46
C ASP A 87 -1.88 7.66 -9.33
N VAL A 88 -0.88 7.30 -10.15
CA VAL A 88 0.45 7.95 -10.12
C VAL A 88 0.88 8.44 -11.49
N LEU A 89 1.06 7.53 -12.47
CA LEU A 89 1.76 7.85 -13.70
C LEU A 89 1.00 8.88 -14.55
N ASN A 90 -0.34 8.77 -14.61
CA ASN A 90 -1.19 9.66 -15.41
C ASN A 90 -1.11 11.12 -14.93
N HIS A 91 -0.82 11.35 -13.65
CA HIS A 91 -0.69 12.69 -13.06
C HIS A 91 0.69 13.30 -13.25
N LYS A 92 1.68 12.51 -13.73
CA LYS A 92 3.05 12.96 -14.02
C LYS A 92 3.68 13.76 -12.88
N PRO A 93 3.60 13.32 -11.59
CA PRO A 93 4.14 14.07 -10.48
C PRO A 93 5.65 14.30 -10.61
N LYS A 94 6.22 15.22 -9.83
CA LYS A 94 7.69 15.34 -9.73
C LYS A 94 8.29 14.16 -8.96
N TYR A 95 7.57 13.71 -7.89
CA TYR A 95 7.98 12.60 -7.04
C TYR A 95 6.86 11.58 -6.86
N VAL A 96 7.22 10.33 -6.63
CA VAL A 96 6.35 9.34 -6.00
C VAL A 96 7.00 8.83 -4.74
N VAL A 97 6.24 8.78 -3.65
CA VAL A 97 6.62 8.13 -2.39
C VAL A 97 5.87 6.81 -2.33
N ILE A 98 6.60 5.70 -2.22
CA ILE A 98 6.02 4.34 -2.17
C ILE A 98 6.28 3.79 -0.78
N LEU A 99 5.21 3.56 -0.01
CA LEU A 99 5.23 2.91 1.30
C LEU A 99 4.29 1.70 1.25
N ALA A 100 4.87 0.51 1.14
CA ALA A 100 4.13 -0.71 0.83
C ALA A 100 4.77 -1.97 1.43
N GLY A 101 3.98 -3.02 1.65
CA GLY A 101 4.46 -4.33 2.09
C GLY A 101 3.93 -4.79 3.45
N THR A 102 3.45 -3.88 4.29
CA THR A 102 2.91 -4.21 5.63
C THR A 102 1.79 -5.25 5.56
N ASN A 103 0.83 -5.07 4.65
CA ASN A 103 -0.31 -5.97 4.51
C ASN A 103 0.04 -7.29 3.82
N ASP A 104 1.06 -7.29 2.96
CA ASP A 104 1.61 -8.52 2.38
C ASP A 104 2.25 -9.39 3.49
N ILE A 105 3.08 -8.78 4.35
CA ILE A 105 3.70 -9.46 5.51
C ILE A 105 2.60 -9.96 6.47
N ALA A 106 1.55 -9.16 6.68
CA ALA A 106 0.39 -9.55 7.51
C ALA A 106 -0.50 -10.61 6.85
N MET A 107 -0.21 -11.02 5.60
CA MET A 107 -0.95 -12.03 4.84
C MET A 107 -2.42 -11.65 4.56
N ASN A 108 -2.74 -10.37 4.41
CA ASN A 108 -4.12 -9.88 4.21
C ASN A 108 -4.82 -10.46 2.98
N GLN A 109 -4.07 -10.88 1.97
CA GLN A 109 -4.56 -11.56 0.76
C GLN A 109 -3.94 -12.96 0.59
N GLY A 110 -3.61 -13.59 1.72
CA GLY A 110 -2.89 -14.85 1.74
C GLY A 110 -1.37 -14.68 1.68
N PHE A 111 -0.66 -15.81 1.68
CA PHE A 111 0.79 -15.82 1.68
C PHE A 111 1.38 -15.33 0.36
N VAL A 112 2.31 -14.37 0.47
CA VAL A 112 3.17 -13.89 -0.61
C VAL A 112 4.62 -13.95 -0.13
N SER A 113 5.56 -14.41 -0.97
CA SER A 113 6.97 -14.43 -0.62
C SER A 113 7.55 -13.02 -0.55
N LEU A 114 8.60 -12.82 0.25
CA LEU A 114 9.29 -11.52 0.31
C LEU A 114 9.87 -11.13 -1.07
N ASP A 115 10.24 -12.09 -1.90
CA ASP A 115 10.70 -11.83 -3.27
C ASP A 115 9.61 -11.15 -4.10
N HIS A 116 8.39 -11.69 -4.12
CA HIS A 116 7.29 -11.13 -4.89
C HIS A 116 6.84 -9.77 -4.34
N ILE A 117 6.86 -9.58 -3.01
CA ILE A 117 6.58 -8.28 -2.40
C ILE A 117 7.59 -7.25 -2.90
N PHE A 118 8.87 -7.60 -2.83
CA PHE A 118 9.96 -6.74 -3.28
C PHE A 118 9.89 -6.45 -4.78
N GLU A 119 9.63 -7.45 -5.61
CA GLU A 119 9.48 -7.32 -7.07
C GLU A 119 8.33 -6.37 -7.46
N ASN A 120 7.21 -6.38 -6.73
CA ASN A 120 6.12 -5.43 -6.94
C ASN A 120 6.56 -3.99 -6.63
N ILE A 121 7.32 -3.78 -5.55
CA ILE A 121 7.85 -2.46 -5.18
C ILE A 121 8.85 -1.98 -6.24
N VAL A 122 9.76 -2.85 -6.68
CA VAL A 122 10.72 -2.59 -7.76
C VAL A 122 10.00 -2.22 -9.05
N SER A 123 8.98 -2.98 -9.43
CA SER A 123 8.19 -2.71 -10.64
C SER A 123 7.54 -1.32 -10.61
N MET A 124 6.98 -0.90 -9.48
CA MET A 124 6.44 0.45 -9.33
C MET A 124 7.54 1.52 -9.46
N ALA A 125 8.71 1.29 -8.86
CA ALA A 125 9.84 2.21 -8.95
C ALA A 125 10.37 2.33 -10.39
N GLU A 126 10.50 1.23 -11.10
CA GLU A 126 10.93 1.19 -12.50
C GLU A 126 9.93 1.89 -13.43
N LEU A 127 8.64 1.63 -13.24
CA LEU A 127 7.58 2.34 -13.98
C LEU A 127 7.63 3.84 -13.75
N ALA A 128 7.83 4.29 -12.51
CA ALA A 128 7.99 5.70 -12.20
C ALA A 128 9.23 6.29 -12.87
N LYS A 129 10.39 5.63 -12.75
CA LYS A 129 11.66 6.05 -13.36
C LYS A 129 11.54 6.16 -14.89
N ALA A 130 10.92 5.18 -15.54
CA ALA A 130 10.66 5.18 -16.99
C ALA A 130 9.78 6.37 -17.43
N ASN A 131 8.92 6.86 -16.54
CA ASN A 131 8.08 8.05 -16.74
C ASN A 131 8.72 9.36 -16.23
N LYS A 132 10.02 9.35 -15.91
CA LYS A 132 10.78 10.52 -15.42
C LYS A 132 10.26 11.09 -14.09
N ILE A 133 9.66 10.25 -13.27
CA ILE A 133 9.19 10.55 -11.91
C ILE A 133 10.31 10.16 -10.95
N LYS A 134 10.71 11.07 -10.04
CA LYS A 134 11.67 10.77 -9.00
C LYS A 134 11.04 9.87 -7.94
N VAL A 135 11.75 8.81 -7.55
CA VAL A 135 11.23 7.81 -6.62
C VAL A 135 11.81 8.02 -5.23
N VAL A 136 10.94 7.96 -4.24
CA VAL A 136 11.29 7.83 -2.82
C VAL A 136 10.68 6.52 -2.34
N LEU A 137 11.51 5.60 -1.86
CA LEU A 137 11.07 4.34 -1.26
C LEU A 137 11.07 4.51 0.26
N GLY A 138 9.91 4.30 0.89
CA GLY A 138 9.76 4.32 2.34
C GLY A 138 10.05 2.97 2.94
N SER A 139 10.77 2.94 4.08
CA SER A 139 10.84 1.74 4.89
C SER A 139 9.47 1.39 5.46
N ILE A 140 9.15 0.10 5.51
CA ILE A 140 8.00 -0.41 6.27
C ILE A 140 8.22 -0.06 7.73
N LEU A 141 7.18 0.44 8.40
CA LEU A 141 7.24 0.83 9.80
C LEU A 141 7.51 -0.39 10.71
N PRO A 142 8.13 -0.18 11.88
CA PRO A 142 8.30 -1.26 12.84
C PRO A 142 6.93 -1.77 13.29
N ALA A 143 6.78 -3.10 13.35
CA ALA A 143 5.62 -3.76 13.91
C ALA A 143 6.03 -5.13 14.46
N ASP A 144 5.78 -5.33 15.74
CA ASP A 144 6.05 -6.60 16.42
C ASP A 144 4.89 -7.58 16.34
N LYS A 145 3.70 -7.10 15.94
CA LYS A 145 2.49 -7.91 15.78
C LYS A 145 1.49 -7.24 14.85
N TYR A 146 0.67 -8.07 14.22
CA TYR A 146 -0.51 -7.67 13.48
C TYR A 146 -1.75 -8.14 14.21
N GLY A 147 -2.47 -7.24 14.89
CA GLY A 147 -3.58 -7.57 15.78
C GLY A 147 -4.76 -8.27 15.10
N TRP A 148 -4.83 -8.22 13.78
CA TRP A 148 -5.86 -8.86 12.96
C TRP A 148 -5.40 -10.15 12.27
N SER A 149 -4.10 -10.48 12.30
CA SER A 149 -3.52 -11.66 11.65
C SER A 149 -2.90 -12.58 12.70
N TRP A 150 -3.61 -13.65 13.03
CA TRP A 150 -3.12 -14.68 13.95
C TRP A 150 -2.15 -15.68 13.28
N GLU A 151 -2.04 -15.64 11.95
CA GLU A 151 -1.19 -16.54 11.16
C GLU A 151 0.28 -16.16 11.17
N ILE A 152 0.58 -14.90 11.56
CA ILE A 152 1.95 -14.41 11.58
C ILE A 152 2.45 -14.20 13.02
N SER A 153 3.52 -14.90 13.39
CA SER A 153 4.19 -14.69 14.68
C SER A 153 4.95 -13.36 14.71
N SER A 154 5.15 -12.80 15.90
CA SER A 154 5.95 -11.58 16.10
C SER A 154 7.36 -11.72 15.53
N GLU A 155 8.02 -12.87 15.74
CA GLU A 155 9.35 -13.13 15.17
C GLU A 155 9.35 -13.06 13.64
N ARG A 156 8.35 -13.67 13.00
CA ARG A 156 8.23 -13.64 11.54
C ARG A 156 7.95 -12.22 11.04
N ALA A 157 7.07 -11.46 11.69
CA ALA A 157 6.78 -10.08 11.34
C ALA A 157 8.04 -9.22 11.38
N ILE A 158 8.74 -9.24 12.50
CA ILE A 158 9.99 -8.50 12.73
C ILE A 158 11.07 -8.85 11.70
N ASN A 159 11.29 -10.15 11.44
CA ASN A 159 12.32 -10.59 10.51
C ASN A 159 11.97 -10.25 9.07
N SER A 160 10.70 -10.39 8.68
CA SER A 160 10.22 -10.02 7.34
C SER A 160 10.34 -8.53 7.08
N ILE A 161 9.97 -7.69 8.05
CA ILE A 161 10.10 -6.22 7.94
C ILE A 161 11.57 -5.84 7.77
N LYS A 162 12.45 -6.40 8.62
CA LYS A 162 13.88 -6.12 8.53
C LYS A 162 14.46 -6.50 7.18
N GLU A 163 14.24 -7.74 6.75
CA GLU A 163 14.77 -8.23 5.47
C GLU A 163 14.28 -7.39 4.29
N LEU A 164 12.98 -7.08 4.27
CA LEU A 164 12.41 -6.29 3.17
C LEU A 164 12.93 -4.85 3.18
N ASN A 165 13.09 -4.22 4.34
CA ASN A 165 13.67 -2.89 4.46
C ASN A 165 15.13 -2.85 4.01
N ASP A 166 15.95 -3.84 4.41
CA ASP A 166 17.34 -3.95 3.97
C ASP A 166 17.42 -4.03 2.42
N ARG A 167 16.52 -4.80 1.80
CA ARG A 167 16.46 -4.94 0.32
C ARG A 167 15.98 -3.66 -0.37
N ILE A 168 14.97 -2.99 0.18
CA ILE A 168 14.43 -1.72 -0.35
C ILE A 168 15.53 -0.64 -0.30
N GLU A 169 16.23 -0.52 0.82
CA GLU A 169 17.32 0.45 0.98
C GLU A 169 18.46 0.19 -0.01
N ALA A 170 18.92 -1.06 -0.10
CA ALA A 170 19.97 -1.45 -1.03
C ALA A 170 19.58 -1.15 -2.49
N TYR A 171 18.33 -1.45 -2.87
CA TYR A 171 17.81 -1.17 -4.20
C TYR A 171 17.72 0.34 -4.47
N ALA A 172 17.21 1.12 -3.51
CA ALA A 172 17.15 2.57 -3.64
C ALA A 172 18.53 3.17 -3.90
N LYS A 173 19.51 2.79 -3.09
CA LYS A 173 20.91 3.22 -3.23
C LYS A 173 21.52 2.85 -4.58
N ALA A 174 21.33 1.60 -5.02
CA ALA A 174 21.89 1.09 -6.28
C ALA A 174 21.29 1.78 -7.52
N ASN A 175 20.04 2.25 -7.43
CA ASN A 175 19.30 2.84 -8.55
C ASN A 175 19.19 4.37 -8.51
N GLY A 176 19.83 5.03 -7.53
CA GLY A 176 19.80 6.48 -7.35
C GLY A 176 18.43 7.01 -6.91
N HIS A 177 17.65 6.19 -6.19
CA HIS A 177 16.41 6.58 -5.55
C HIS A 177 16.67 7.11 -4.15
N ALA A 178 15.77 7.96 -3.64
CA ALA A 178 15.80 8.35 -2.25
C ALA A 178 15.18 7.24 -1.38
N TYR A 179 15.68 7.10 -0.16
CA TYR A 179 15.13 6.19 0.85
C TYR A 179 14.64 7.01 2.04
N ALA A 180 13.39 6.83 2.42
CA ALA A 180 12.78 7.45 3.58
C ALA A 180 12.79 6.46 4.74
N ASP A 181 13.77 6.60 5.63
CA ASP A 181 13.94 5.73 6.80
C ASP A 181 12.97 6.12 7.91
N TYR A 182 11.71 5.74 7.75
CA TYR A 182 10.70 5.86 8.79
C TYR A 182 10.92 4.87 9.93
N PHE A 183 11.47 3.68 9.60
CA PHE A 183 11.67 2.62 10.58
C PHE A 183 12.52 3.10 11.75
N SER A 184 13.71 3.63 11.48
CA SER A 184 14.67 4.00 12.52
C SER A 184 14.16 5.09 13.47
N VAL A 185 13.36 6.03 12.98
CA VAL A 185 12.82 7.12 13.83
C VAL A 185 11.62 6.67 14.66
N MET A 186 10.95 5.59 14.26
CA MET A 186 9.72 5.11 14.90
C MET A 186 9.90 3.82 15.72
N ASP A 187 11.07 3.16 15.65
CA ASP A 187 11.39 1.92 16.37
C ASP A 187 11.55 2.18 17.88
N ASP A 188 10.89 1.38 18.70
CA ASP A 188 10.98 1.41 20.19
C ASP A 188 12.27 0.79 20.74
N GLY A 189 13.20 0.38 19.86
CA GLY A 189 14.43 -0.34 20.20
C GLY A 189 14.26 -1.86 20.34
N LYS A 190 13.01 -2.36 20.17
CA LYS A 190 12.66 -3.79 20.18
C LYS A 190 11.98 -4.21 18.88
N ARG A 191 12.04 -3.34 17.85
CA ARG A 191 11.43 -3.50 16.53
C ARG A 191 9.90 -3.42 16.53
N GLY A 192 9.31 -2.88 17.58
CA GLY A 192 7.93 -2.46 17.66
C GLY A 192 7.79 -0.97 17.40
N LEU A 193 6.59 -0.51 17.09
CA LEU A 193 6.28 0.91 16.93
C LEU A 193 6.26 1.58 18.30
N LYS A 194 7.00 2.70 18.45
CA LYS A 194 7.00 3.51 19.69
C LYS A 194 5.60 3.82 20.19
N LYS A 195 5.35 3.65 21.48
CA LYS A 195 4.02 3.84 22.08
C LYS A 195 3.47 5.25 21.89
N GLU A 196 4.32 6.26 21.95
CA GLU A 196 3.96 7.66 21.74
C GLU A 196 3.57 7.99 20.30
N TYR A 197 3.93 7.13 19.32
CA TYR A 197 3.69 7.34 17.89
C TYR A 197 2.61 6.42 17.32
N GLN A 198 2.00 5.56 18.13
CA GLN A 198 1.07 4.55 17.63
C GLN A 198 -0.38 4.76 18.11
N ARG A 199 -1.32 4.35 17.26
CA ARG A 199 -2.71 4.10 17.61
C ARG A 199 -2.92 2.66 18.06
N ASP A 200 -2.24 1.77 17.37
CA ASP A 200 -2.16 0.34 17.61
C ASP A 200 -0.72 -0.11 17.25
N ALA A 201 -0.42 -1.39 17.27
CA ALA A 201 0.94 -1.87 17.04
C ALA A 201 1.48 -1.64 15.60
N VAL A 202 0.67 -1.08 14.68
CA VAL A 202 1.00 -0.93 13.26
C VAL A 202 0.78 0.50 12.76
N HIS A 203 -0.32 1.14 13.16
CA HIS A 203 -0.72 2.42 12.59
C HIS A 203 -0.24 3.59 13.43
N PRO A 204 0.39 4.61 12.80
CA PRO A 204 0.74 5.85 13.50
C PRO A 204 -0.49 6.60 14.00
N ASN A 205 -0.29 7.33 15.10
CA ASN A 205 -1.15 8.44 15.52
C ASN A 205 -0.68 9.75 14.88
N LYS A 206 -1.26 10.88 15.27
CA LYS A 206 -0.89 12.20 14.72
C LYS A 206 0.59 12.51 14.94
N GLU A 207 1.11 12.27 16.13
CA GLU A 207 2.51 12.51 16.49
C GLU A 207 3.46 11.65 15.65
N GLY A 208 3.09 10.39 15.39
CA GLY A 208 3.85 9.51 14.50
C GLY A 208 3.90 10.04 13.06
N TYR A 209 2.79 10.58 12.54
CA TYR A 209 2.80 11.20 11.21
C TYR A 209 3.67 12.45 11.15
N LEU A 210 3.67 13.31 12.17
CA LEU A 210 4.56 14.47 12.21
C LEU A 210 6.04 14.07 12.12
N VAL A 211 6.44 12.99 12.81
CA VAL A 211 7.81 12.45 12.69
C VAL A 211 8.10 11.92 11.27
N MET A 212 7.14 11.25 10.64
CA MET A 212 7.29 10.80 9.24
C MET A 212 7.42 11.98 8.27
N GLU A 213 6.70 13.09 8.52
CA GLU A 213 6.77 14.33 7.73
C GLU A 213 8.16 14.96 7.78
N GLU A 214 8.79 15.01 8.94
CA GLU A 214 10.17 15.50 9.08
C GLU A 214 11.17 14.69 8.25
N VAL A 215 10.97 13.40 8.13
CA VAL A 215 11.82 12.52 7.30
C VAL A 215 11.59 12.81 5.82
N ILE A 216 10.34 12.81 5.36
CA ILE A 216 10.04 12.88 3.94
C ILE A 216 10.27 14.28 3.34
N GLN A 217 10.02 15.35 4.11
CA GLN A 217 10.23 16.73 3.64
C GLN A 217 11.69 17.02 3.27
N LYS A 218 12.66 16.37 3.93
CA LYS A 218 14.09 16.48 3.60
C LYS A 218 14.42 15.91 2.22
N LEU A 219 13.60 15.00 1.70
CA LEU A 219 13.80 14.29 0.44
C LEU A 219 13.01 14.90 -0.73
N LEU A 220 11.90 15.59 -0.46
CA LEU A 220 11.03 16.21 -1.47
C LEU A 220 11.42 17.70 -1.70
N LYS A 221 12.59 17.93 -2.30
CA LYS A 221 13.11 19.30 -2.57
C LYS A 221 12.86 19.75 -3.99
#